data_4d48dab1b75b26bcfd2b279173b00c3f
#
_entry.id   4d48dab1b75b26bcfd2b279173b00c3f
#
_cell.length_a   1.000
_cell.length_b   1.000
_cell.length_c   1.000
_cell.angle_alpha   90.00
_cell.angle_beta   90.00
_cell.angle_gamma   90.00
#
_symmetry.space_group_name_H-M   'P 1'
#
loop_
_entity.id
_entity.type
_entity.pdbx_description
1 polymer ?
#
loop_
_entity_poly.entity_id
_entity_poly.type
_entity_poly.pdbx_seq_one_letter_code
_entity_poly.pdbx_strand_id
1 'polypeptide(L)'
;MYSYAMMSTRRTTARKTTRTSHTKGRRKATRSRRTFLHRYPKWAVILGAVGMIALYIWCFYYFFVSPTGFRWRALYGDAKYPVGYEIHGIDISHYQVDIDWGLLSNAMVNGCPVRFVIMKSTEGTGKLDETFYENYQSAGDYGFIRGAYHFWSNKSSARDQAYFFLKKVHLNDGDLPPVLDVEHKPKEQSVEDFQRDILTWLHIVEDKYHVKPIIYTYYKFKQSYLSAPVFDDYPYWIAHYYVEKIEYKGPWKFWQHTDAGRLPGIKGYVDLNIYNGSYYDLKQMTIGRKRW
;
A
#
# COMPACT_ATOMS: atom_id res chain seq x y z
N MET A 1 21.33 -42.28 -55.15
CA MET A 1 22.39 -42.37 -56.21
C MET A 1 23.72 -42.08 -55.55
N TYR A 2 24.50 -43.11 -55.44
CA TYR A 2 25.97 -43.28 -55.48
C TYR A 2 26.76 -42.44 -54.46
N SER A 3 27.42 -43.00 -53.50
CA SER A 3 28.32 -44.18 -53.43
C SER A 3 29.79 -43.79 -53.30
N TYR A 4 30.43 -44.24 -52.19
CA TYR A 4 31.80 -44.82 -52.05
C TYR A 4 33.04 -43.98 -52.51
N ALA A 5 34.18 -44.04 -51.83
CA ALA A 5 35.02 -45.09 -51.30
C ALA A 5 36.16 -44.50 -50.43
N MET A 6 36.49 -45.05 -49.35
CA MET A 6 37.58 -45.95 -48.93
C MET A 6 38.89 -45.96 -49.76
N MET A 7 40.01 -45.77 -49.06
CA MET A 7 41.27 -46.59 -49.08
C MET A 7 42.37 -45.80 -48.35
N SER A 8 42.91 -46.22 -47.23
CA SER A 8 43.81 -47.33 -46.94
C SER A 8 45.31 -47.09 -47.26
N THR A 9 46.09 -47.21 -46.18
CA THR A 9 47.48 -47.70 -46.00
C THR A 9 48.63 -46.77 -46.40
N ARG A 10 49.67 -46.57 -45.61
CA ARG A 10 50.71 -47.48 -45.14
C ARG A 10 51.70 -46.83 -44.14
N ARG A 11 52.16 -47.64 -43.23
CA ARG A 11 53.31 -47.45 -42.30
C ARG A 11 54.61 -47.12 -43.00
N THR A 12 55.45 -46.28 -42.42
CA THR A 12 56.91 -46.49 -42.42
C THR A 12 57.44 -45.93 -41.07
N THR A 13 58.16 -46.85 -40.44
CA THR A 13 59.00 -46.68 -39.27
C THR A 13 60.27 -45.95 -39.58
N ALA A 14 60.68 -44.96 -38.82
CA ALA A 14 62.08 -44.56 -38.73
C ALA A 14 62.38 -44.15 -37.24
N ARG A 15 63.30 -44.90 -36.69
CA ARG A 15 63.96 -44.83 -35.39
C ARG A 15 65.13 -43.85 -35.49
N LYS A 16 65.29 -42.87 -34.63
CA LYS A 16 66.57 -42.41 -34.09
C LYS A 16 66.40 -41.24 -33.10
N THR A 17 66.79 -41.44 -31.95
CA THR A 17 67.91 -41.09 -31.12
C THR A 17 67.61 -39.88 -30.13
N THR A 18 67.69 -40.27 -28.87
CA THR A 18 67.83 -39.50 -27.67
C THR A 18 68.65 -38.24 -27.80
N ARG A 19 68.10 -37.13 -27.34
CA ARG A 19 68.85 -36.03 -26.72
C ARG A 19 68.11 -35.46 -25.58
N THR A 20 68.56 -35.84 -24.36
CA THR A 20 68.16 -35.28 -23.08
C THR A 20 68.57 -33.82 -23.01
N SER A 21 67.64 -32.90 -22.93
CA SER A 21 67.89 -31.55 -22.45
C SER A 21 67.07 -31.32 -21.17
N HIS A 22 67.76 -31.22 -20.06
CA HIS A 22 67.18 -30.78 -18.80
C HIS A 22 66.78 -29.30 -18.91
N THR A 23 65.50 -29.06 -19.09
CA THR A 23 64.89 -27.76 -18.79
C THR A 23 64.27 -27.78 -17.42
N LYS A 24 64.89 -27.08 -16.49
CA LYS A 24 64.37 -26.80 -15.15
C LYS A 24 63.05 -26.08 -15.31
N GLY A 25 61.93 -26.80 -15.16
CA GLY A 25 60.60 -26.22 -15.09
C GLY A 25 60.48 -25.32 -13.85
N ARG A 26 60.41 -24.01 -14.09
CA ARG A 26 60.13 -23.00 -13.08
C ARG A 26 58.67 -23.16 -12.63
N ARG A 27 58.45 -23.90 -11.53
CA ARG A 27 57.14 -23.99 -10.88
C ARG A 27 56.70 -22.57 -10.51
N LYS A 28 55.74 -22.00 -11.22
CA LYS A 28 54.97 -20.83 -10.81
C LYS A 28 54.23 -21.22 -9.53
N ALA A 29 54.67 -20.70 -8.39
CA ALA A 29 53.92 -20.80 -7.15
C ALA A 29 52.57 -20.01 -7.36
N THR A 30 51.49 -20.74 -7.50
CA THR A 30 50.15 -20.18 -7.43
C THR A 30 49.94 -19.74 -5.98
N ARG A 31 50.10 -18.44 -5.75
CA ARG A 31 49.79 -17.80 -4.47
C ARG A 31 48.28 -17.93 -4.27
N SER A 32 47.85 -19.00 -3.57
CA SER A 32 46.46 -19.14 -3.13
C SER A 32 46.10 -17.90 -2.32
N ARG A 33 45.19 -17.07 -2.87
CA ARG A 33 44.55 -16.02 -2.11
C ARG A 33 43.70 -16.70 -1.04
N ARG A 34 44.27 -16.94 0.13
CA ARG A 34 43.48 -17.32 1.31
C ARG A 34 42.46 -16.23 1.53
N THR A 35 41.20 -16.54 1.34
CA THR A 35 40.10 -15.62 1.61
C THR A 35 40.17 -15.17 3.07
N PHE A 36 39.87 -13.90 3.32
CA PHE A 36 39.91 -13.22 4.62
C PHE A 36 39.23 -14.04 5.74
N LEU A 37 38.20 -14.79 5.40
CA LEU A 37 37.41 -15.66 6.27
C LEU A 37 38.20 -16.83 6.89
N HIS A 38 39.32 -17.27 6.33
CA HIS A 38 40.16 -18.34 6.88
C HIS A 38 41.01 -17.91 8.08
N ARG A 39 41.03 -16.63 8.42
CA ARG A 39 41.79 -16.05 9.50
C ARG A 39 41.08 -16.17 10.86
N TYR A 40 39.74 -16.39 10.83
CA TYR A 40 38.91 -16.47 12.03
C TYR A 40 38.42 -17.90 12.28
N PRO A 41 38.24 -18.31 13.53
CA PRO A 41 37.67 -19.61 13.83
C PRO A 41 36.25 -19.72 13.31
N LYS A 42 35.86 -20.88 12.80
CA LYS A 42 34.56 -21.09 12.14
C LYS A 42 33.37 -20.63 12.99
N TRP A 43 33.44 -20.82 14.30
CA TRP A 43 32.38 -20.37 15.22
C TRP A 43 32.23 -18.84 15.24
N ALA A 44 33.31 -18.07 15.13
CA ALA A 44 33.25 -16.60 15.09
C ALA A 44 32.64 -16.09 13.78
N VAL A 45 32.91 -16.78 12.67
CA VAL A 45 32.25 -16.46 11.36
C VAL A 45 30.76 -16.76 11.42
N ILE A 46 30.39 -17.90 12.04
CA ILE A 46 28.97 -18.27 12.21
C ILE A 46 28.25 -17.25 13.09
N LEU A 47 28.85 -16.90 14.26
CA LEU A 47 28.26 -15.89 15.14
C LEU A 47 28.10 -14.52 14.45
N GLY A 48 29.12 -14.12 13.68
CA GLY A 48 29.02 -12.87 12.87
C GLY A 48 27.91 -12.91 11.85
N ALA A 49 27.73 -14.03 11.15
CA ALA A 49 26.65 -14.21 10.19
C ALA A 49 25.27 -14.21 10.87
N VAL A 50 25.12 -14.90 12.00
CA VAL A 50 23.87 -14.88 12.78
C VAL A 50 23.56 -13.48 13.30
N GLY A 51 24.57 -12.76 13.81
CA GLY A 51 24.42 -11.38 14.25
C GLY A 51 23.96 -10.43 13.12
N MET A 52 24.54 -10.58 11.92
CA MET A 52 24.12 -9.80 10.75
C MET A 52 22.69 -10.11 10.31
N ILE A 53 22.31 -11.40 10.32
CA ILE A 53 20.94 -11.81 10.00
C ILE A 53 19.96 -11.25 11.03
N ALA A 54 20.28 -11.33 12.31
CA ALA A 54 19.44 -10.77 13.38
C ALA A 54 19.30 -9.24 13.26
N LEU A 55 20.40 -8.55 12.95
CA LEU A 55 20.39 -7.11 12.70
C LEU A 55 19.54 -6.77 11.47
N TYR A 56 19.66 -7.54 10.38
CA TYR A 56 18.86 -7.36 9.19
C TYR A 56 17.36 -7.55 9.48
N ILE A 57 17.00 -8.62 10.19
CA ILE A 57 15.60 -8.88 10.58
C ILE A 57 15.08 -7.76 11.49
N TRP A 58 15.88 -7.30 12.45
CA TRP A 58 15.52 -6.19 13.32
C TRP A 58 15.33 -4.89 12.55
N CYS A 59 16.26 -4.54 11.65
CA CYS A 59 16.13 -3.38 10.77
C CYS A 59 14.89 -3.50 9.89
N PHE A 60 14.70 -4.66 9.26
CA PHE A 60 13.50 -4.88 8.41
C PHE A 60 12.22 -4.70 9.21
N TYR A 61 12.13 -5.33 10.39
CA TYR A 61 10.98 -5.14 11.27
C TYR A 61 10.80 -3.68 11.68
N TYR A 62 11.87 -3.01 12.12
CA TYR A 62 11.81 -1.63 12.57
C TYR A 62 11.42 -0.66 11.45
N PHE A 63 11.95 -0.83 10.24
CA PHE A 63 11.72 0.09 9.12
C PHE A 63 10.42 -0.18 8.36
N PHE A 64 9.95 -1.42 8.31
CA PHE A 64 8.84 -1.80 7.42
C PHE A 64 7.60 -2.35 8.12
N VAL A 65 7.72 -2.84 9.36
CA VAL A 65 6.63 -3.52 10.06
C VAL A 65 6.22 -2.79 11.33
N SER A 66 7.17 -2.21 12.08
CA SER A 66 6.88 -1.55 13.35
C SER A 66 6.00 -0.30 13.15
N PRO A 67 4.86 -0.19 13.85
CA PRO A 67 4.02 1.01 13.80
C PRO A 67 4.72 2.26 14.37
N THR A 68 5.79 2.08 15.16
CA THR A 68 6.61 3.16 15.73
C THR A 68 7.92 3.38 14.98
N GLY A 69 8.21 2.58 13.96
CA GLY A 69 9.46 2.59 13.21
C GLY A 69 9.58 3.76 12.25
N PHE A 70 10.72 3.75 11.58
CA PHE A 70 11.06 4.72 10.54
C PHE A 70 10.03 4.65 9.40
N ARG A 71 9.05 5.50 9.42
CA ARG A 71 8.28 5.82 8.22
C ARG A 71 9.09 6.84 7.40
N TRP A 72 8.81 6.99 6.14
CA TRP A 72 9.46 7.91 5.18
C TRP A 72 9.68 9.34 5.70
N ARG A 73 9.14 9.67 6.88
CA ARG A 73 9.33 10.93 7.61
C ARG A 73 10.77 11.38 7.75
N ALA A 74 11.72 10.45 7.97
CA ALA A 74 13.13 10.81 8.10
C ALA A 74 13.73 11.33 6.79
N LEU A 75 13.12 11.01 5.65
CA LEU A 75 13.52 11.51 4.34
C LEU A 75 12.78 12.79 3.94
N TYR A 76 11.53 12.96 4.38
CA TYR A 76 10.67 14.06 3.92
C TYR A 76 10.35 15.09 5.00
N GLY A 77 10.83 14.90 6.24
CA GLY A 77 10.58 15.80 7.37
C GLY A 77 9.24 15.60 8.05
N ASP A 78 8.88 16.53 8.94
CA ASP A 78 7.58 16.51 9.62
C ASP A 78 6.44 16.72 8.63
N ALA A 79 5.28 16.11 8.95
CA ALA A 79 4.09 16.24 8.13
C ALA A 79 3.73 17.73 7.95
N LYS A 80 3.76 18.18 6.70
CA LYS A 80 3.25 19.51 6.36
C LYS A 80 1.73 19.44 6.33
N TYR A 81 1.09 20.24 7.17
CA TYR A 81 -0.36 20.35 7.15
C TYR A 81 -0.78 21.36 6.08
N PRO A 82 -1.62 20.97 5.11
CA PRO A 82 -2.12 21.89 4.09
C PRO A 82 -2.87 23.05 4.73
N VAL A 83 -2.64 24.27 4.25
CA VAL A 83 -3.33 25.48 4.71
C VAL A 83 -4.47 25.85 3.77
N GLY A 84 -5.47 26.57 4.27
CA GLY A 84 -6.62 27.03 3.47
C GLY A 84 -7.76 26.01 3.39
N TYR A 85 -7.75 24.97 4.22
CA TYR A 85 -8.85 24.00 4.36
C TYR A 85 -9.38 24.03 5.78
N GLU A 86 -10.69 24.02 5.92
CA GLU A 86 -11.37 24.14 7.22
C GLU A 86 -11.93 22.82 7.75
N ILE A 87 -12.12 21.84 6.86
CA ILE A 87 -12.78 20.59 7.20
C ILE A 87 -11.76 19.46 7.22
N HIS A 88 -11.42 19.04 8.42
CA HIS A 88 -10.47 17.98 8.68
C HIS A 88 -11.17 16.71 9.16
N GLY A 89 -10.56 15.58 8.88
CA GLY A 89 -10.97 14.27 9.35
C GLY A 89 -9.78 13.33 9.45
N ILE A 90 -10.07 12.13 9.86
CA ILE A 90 -9.10 11.04 9.97
C ILE A 90 -9.63 9.80 9.30
N ASP A 91 -8.74 8.88 8.98
CA ASP A 91 -9.12 7.50 8.73
C ASP A 91 -8.36 6.56 9.66
N ILE A 92 -9.05 5.49 10.05
CA ILE A 92 -8.61 4.55 11.07
C ILE A 92 -8.92 3.10 10.66
N SER A 93 -8.21 2.17 11.28
CA SER A 93 -8.41 0.73 11.18
C SER A 93 -8.02 0.07 12.50
N HIS A 94 -7.96 -1.25 12.53
CA HIS A 94 -7.44 -2.01 13.68
C HIS A 94 -6.03 -1.60 14.13
N TYR A 95 -5.33 -0.76 13.39
CA TYR A 95 -4.03 -0.22 13.84
C TYR A 95 -4.17 0.88 14.89
N GLN A 96 -5.30 1.59 14.93
CA GLN A 96 -5.61 2.59 15.94
C GLN A 96 -6.48 1.96 17.02
N VAL A 97 -5.85 1.25 17.94
CA VAL A 97 -6.51 0.65 19.11
C VAL A 97 -6.62 1.66 20.27
N ASP A 98 -7.58 1.46 21.14
CA ASP A 98 -7.80 2.28 22.36
C ASP A 98 -7.93 3.78 22.07
N ILE A 99 -8.86 4.16 21.24
CA ILE A 99 -9.16 5.58 20.94
C ILE A 99 -9.94 6.19 22.10
N ASP A 100 -9.40 7.27 22.68
CA ASP A 100 -10.17 8.15 23.57
C ASP A 100 -11.00 9.13 22.75
N TRP A 101 -12.23 8.76 22.50
CA TRP A 101 -13.17 9.53 21.68
C TRP A 101 -13.52 10.89 22.31
N GLY A 102 -13.49 11.00 23.65
CA GLY A 102 -13.71 12.26 24.35
C GLY A 102 -12.60 13.27 24.06
N LEU A 103 -11.34 12.84 24.09
CA LEU A 103 -10.22 13.69 23.70
C LEU A 103 -10.22 13.97 22.18
N LEU A 104 -10.52 12.98 21.36
CA LEU A 104 -10.54 13.12 19.91
C LEU A 104 -11.62 14.09 19.42
N SER A 105 -12.79 14.11 20.05
CA SER A 105 -13.90 15.02 19.69
C SER A 105 -13.55 16.51 19.85
N ASN A 106 -12.54 16.80 20.68
CA ASN A 106 -12.01 18.14 20.88
C ASN A 106 -10.71 18.41 20.10
N ALA A 107 -10.25 17.44 19.30
CA ALA A 107 -9.01 17.58 18.55
C ALA A 107 -9.12 18.61 17.44
N MET A 108 -8.03 19.35 17.25
CA MET A 108 -7.91 20.39 16.23
C MET A 108 -6.74 20.08 15.29
N VAL A 109 -6.91 20.40 14.02
CA VAL A 109 -5.86 20.40 12.99
C VAL A 109 -5.79 21.82 12.42
N ASN A 110 -4.65 22.50 12.53
CA ASN A 110 -4.50 23.92 12.13
C ASN A 110 -5.58 24.86 12.71
N GLY A 111 -6.02 24.61 13.94
CA GLY A 111 -7.07 25.41 14.57
C GLY A 111 -8.50 25.08 14.13
N CYS A 112 -8.69 24.11 13.26
CA CYS A 112 -10.00 23.63 12.81
C CYS A 112 -10.32 22.27 13.43
N PRO A 113 -11.58 22.01 13.86
CA PRO A 113 -11.93 20.76 14.51
C PRO A 113 -11.98 19.59 13.50
N VAL A 114 -11.65 18.39 14.01
CA VAL A 114 -11.87 17.13 13.28
C VAL A 114 -13.39 16.90 13.16
N ARG A 115 -13.89 16.70 11.95
CA ARG A 115 -15.33 16.62 11.65
C ARG A 115 -15.80 15.26 11.17
N PHE A 116 -14.93 14.45 10.60
CA PHE A 116 -15.32 13.15 10.07
C PHE A 116 -14.26 12.08 10.35
N VAL A 117 -14.72 10.85 10.42
CA VAL A 117 -13.87 9.66 10.59
C VAL A 117 -14.29 8.61 9.57
N ILE A 118 -13.34 8.14 8.75
CA ILE A 118 -13.56 7.04 7.81
C ILE A 118 -12.85 5.80 8.35
N MET A 119 -13.56 4.68 8.46
CA MET A 119 -13.06 3.48 9.15
C MET A 119 -12.92 2.31 8.19
N LYS A 120 -11.84 1.54 8.32
CA LYS A 120 -11.75 0.23 7.69
C LYS A 120 -12.90 -0.63 8.17
N SER A 121 -13.62 -1.22 7.24
CA SER A 121 -14.73 -2.13 7.58
C SER A 121 -14.45 -3.54 7.11
N THR A 122 -14.19 -3.72 5.84
CA THR A 122 -14.01 -5.04 5.23
C THR A 122 -12.83 -5.06 4.26
N GLU A 123 -12.29 -6.26 4.01
CA GLU A 123 -11.27 -6.50 3.00
C GLU A 123 -11.56 -7.80 2.26
N GLY A 124 -11.56 -7.77 0.93
CA GLY A 124 -11.86 -8.94 0.12
C GLY A 124 -13.22 -9.54 0.48
N THR A 125 -13.30 -10.87 0.57
CA THR A 125 -14.55 -11.59 0.91
C THR A 125 -14.52 -12.24 2.29
N GLY A 126 -13.47 -12.03 3.10
CA GLY A 126 -13.28 -12.81 4.33
C GLY A 126 -12.86 -12.03 5.55
N LYS A 127 -12.42 -10.78 5.42
CA LYS A 127 -11.96 -10.00 6.56
C LYS A 127 -12.95 -8.89 6.90
N LEU A 128 -13.40 -8.89 8.15
CA LEU A 128 -14.04 -7.77 8.82
C LEU A 128 -13.00 -7.17 9.75
N ASP A 129 -12.84 -5.85 9.75
CA ASP A 129 -11.97 -5.18 10.70
C ASP A 129 -12.53 -5.33 12.11
N GLU A 130 -11.72 -5.83 13.03
CA GLU A 130 -12.18 -6.22 14.37
C GLU A 130 -12.66 -5.04 15.22
N THR A 131 -12.15 -3.83 14.91
CA THR A 131 -12.52 -2.60 15.63
C THR A 131 -13.67 -1.84 14.96
N PHE A 132 -14.13 -2.27 13.78
CA PHE A 132 -15.07 -1.50 12.97
C PHE A 132 -16.36 -1.12 13.71
N TYR A 133 -17.06 -2.09 14.26
CA TYR A 133 -18.37 -1.81 14.87
C TYR A 133 -18.28 -0.91 16.09
N GLU A 134 -17.28 -1.13 16.95
CA GLU A 134 -17.06 -0.31 18.13
C GLU A 134 -16.69 1.12 17.74
N ASN A 135 -15.74 1.29 16.84
CA ASN A 135 -15.32 2.60 16.35
C ASN A 135 -16.46 3.33 15.62
N TYR A 136 -17.24 2.60 14.81
CA TYR A 136 -18.37 3.17 14.10
C TYR A 136 -19.46 3.68 15.04
N GLN A 137 -19.78 2.93 16.09
CA GLN A 137 -20.73 3.38 17.10
C GLN A 137 -20.19 4.59 17.85
N SER A 138 -18.97 4.48 18.38
CA SER A 138 -18.35 5.55 19.17
C SER A 138 -18.19 6.85 18.39
N ALA A 139 -17.74 6.80 17.13
CA ALA A 139 -17.64 7.99 16.29
C ALA A 139 -19.00 8.71 16.15
N GLY A 140 -20.10 7.97 16.04
CA GLY A 140 -21.44 8.52 16.00
C GLY A 140 -21.87 9.16 17.32
N ASP A 141 -21.61 8.49 18.43
CA ASP A 141 -21.96 8.98 19.77
C ASP A 141 -21.24 10.29 20.11
N TYR A 142 -20.02 10.48 19.58
CA TYR A 142 -19.23 11.70 19.73
C TYR A 142 -19.45 12.74 18.63
N GLY A 143 -20.43 12.54 17.74
CA GLY A 143 -20.91 13.53 16.78
C GLY A 143 -20.07 13.69 15.52
N PHE A 144 -19.19 12.73 15.21
CA PHE A 144 -18.48 12.71 13.95
C PHE A 144 -19.37 12.26 12.78
N ILE A 145 -19.16 12.85 11.60
CA ILE A 145 -19.67 12.28 10.37
C ILE A 145 -18.84 11.02 10.09
N ARG A 146 -19.50 9.87 9.97
CA ARG A 146 -18.86 8.57 9.84
C ARG A 146 -18.77 8.14 8.39
N GLY A 147 -17.74 7.34 8.07
CA GLY A 147 -17.62 6.64 6.81
C GLY A 147 -17.05 5.24 7.02
N ALA A 148 -17.29 4.35 6.07
CA ALA A 148 -16.73 3.01 6.09
C ALA A 148 -16.07 2.70 4.74
N TYR A 149 -14.85 2.14 4.76
CA TYR A 149 -14.19 1.72 3.54
C TYR A 149 -14.01 0.22 3.44
N HIS A 150 -14.14 -0.28 2.21
CA HIS A 150 -13.80 -1.63 1.81
C HIS A 150 -12.43 -1.63 1.14
N PHE A 151 -11.50 -2.40 1.66
CA PHE A 151 -10.19 -2.58 1.04
C PHE A 151 -10.26 -3.63 -0.06
N TRP A 152 -9.98 -3.21 -1.29
CA TRP A 152 -10.03 -4.07 -2.47
C TRP A 152 -8.99 -5.19 -2.41
N SER A 153 -9.40 -6.41 -2.71
CA SER A 153 -8.53 -7.57 -2.81
C SER A 153 -8.52 -8.13 -4.22
N ASN A 154 -7.33 -8.33 -4.77
CA ASN A 154 -7.14 -8.97 -6.06
C ASN A 154 -7.38 -10.50 -6.06
N LYS A 155 -7.81 -11.06 -4.92
CA LYS A 155 -7.96 -12.52 -4.71
C LYS A 155 -9.40 -13.03 -4.82
N SER A 156 -10.35 -12.14 -5.01
CA SER A 156 -11.79 -12.48 -5.06
C SER A 156 -12.51 -11.60 -6.07
N SER A 157 -13.68 -12.07 -6.54
CA SER A 157 -14.45 -11.35 -7.54
C SER A 157 -15.00 -10.03 -7.00
N ALA A 158 -15.15 -9.04 -7.88
CA ALA A 158 -15.75 -7.74 -7.55
C ALA A 158 -17.14 -7.89 -6.92
N ARG A 159 -17.96 -8.78 -7.49
CA ARG A 159 -19.31 -9.06 -7.03
C ARG A 159 -19.33 -9.61 -5.61
N ASP A 160 -18.50 -10.60 -5.33
CA ASP A 160 -18.47 -11.22 -4.00
C ASP A 160 -17.96 -10.23 -2.94
N GLN A 161 -17.00 -9.40 -3.28
CA GLN A 161 -16.51 -8.31 -2.41
C GLN A 161 -17.61 -7.29 -2.11
N ALA A 162 -18.37 -6.86 -3.13
CA ALA A 162 -19.48 -5.94 -2.95
C ALA A 162 -20.55 -6.53 -2.02
N TYR A 163 -20.97 -7.78 -2.24
CA TYR A 163 -21.96 -8.42 -1.37
C TYR A 163 -21.43 -8.70 0.04
N PHE A 164 -20.14 -8.99 0.18
CA PHE A 164 -19.53 -9.14 1.51
C PHE A 164 -19.56 -7.81 2.27
N PHE A 165 -19.20 -6.70 1.61
CA PHE A 165 -19.31 -5.36 2.18
C PHE A 165 -20.77 -5.08 2.59
N LEU A 166 -21.74 -5.23 1.70
CA LEU A 166 -23.15 -4.97 1.96
C LEU A 166 -23.75 -5.84 3.08
N LYS A 167 -23.24 -7.06 3.25
CA LYS A 167 -23.64 -7.97 4.33
C LYS A 167 -23.13 -7.51 5.70
N LYS A 168 -21.97 -6.87 5.74
CA LYS A 168 -21.27 -6.51 6.99
C LYS A 168 -21.44 -5.06 7.39
N VAL A 169 -21.68 -4.16 6.43
CA VAL A 169 -21.69 -2.73 6.66
C VAL A 169 -23.10 -2.18 6.42
N HIS A 170 -23.64 -1.52 7.43
CA HIS A 170 -24.95 -0.88 7.36
C HIS A 170 -24.80 0.59 7.71
N LEU A 171 -24.68 1.42 6.67
CA LEU A 171 -24.57 2.85 6.83
C LEU A 171 -25.97 3.48 6.97
N ASN A 172 -26.04 4.54 7.74
CA ASN A 172 -27.27 5.25 8.05
C ASN A 172 -27.33 6.62 7.36
N ASP A 173 -28.49 7.22 7.39
CA ASP A 173 -28.66 8.62 7.00
C ASP A 173 -27.73 9.53 7.83
N GLY A 174 -26.98 10.38 7.15
CA GLY A 174 -25.97 11.24 7.77
C GLY A 174 -24.54 10.68 7.75
N ASP A 175 -24.34 9.42 7.39
CA ASP A 175 -23.02 8.85 7.13
C ASP A 175 -22.51 9.22 5.73
N LEU A 176 -21.20 9.19 5.53
CA LEU A 176 -20.60 9.36 4.21
C LEU A 176 -20.99 8.20 3.28
N PRO A 177 -20.98 8.41 1.96
CA PRO A 177 -21.14 7.32 1.02
C PRO A 177 -20.12 6.21 1.28
N PRO A 178 -20.45 4.94 0.92
CA PRO A 178 -19.49 3.84 0.97
C PRO A 178 -18.21 4.19 0.27
N VAL A 179 -17.07 3.71 0.79
CA VAL A 179 -15.76 3.96 0.17
C VAL A 179 -15.18 2.64 -0.35
N LEU A 180 -14.70 2.66 -1.60
CA LEU A 180 -13.87 1.60 -2.17
C LEU A 180 -12.42 2.04 -2.19
N ASP A 181 -11.58 1.36 -1.43
CA ASP A 181 -10.15 1.60 -1.35
C ASP A 181 -9.41 0.68 -2.33
N VAL A 182 -8.82 1.28 -3.37
CA VAL A 182 -8.19 0.58 -4.50
C VAL A 182 -6.75 1.04 -4.67
N GLU A 183 -5.80 0.19 -4.28
CA GLU A 183 -4.38 0.53 -4.29
C GLU A 183 -3.54 -0.36 -5.19
N HIS A 184 -4.05 -1.51 -5.60
CA HIS A 184 -3.29 -2.52 -6.31
C HIS A 184 -4.10 -3.13 -7.44
N LYS A 185 -3.47 -3.27 -8.61
CA LYS A 185 -4.00 -4.01 -9.76
C LYS A 185 -3.23 -5.35 -9.93
N PRO A 186 -3.90 -6.46 -10.23
CA PRO A 186 -3.22 -7.70 -10.61
C PRO A 186 -2.32 -7.47 -11.83
N LYS A 187 -1.10 -8.02 -11.80
CA LYS A 187 -0.15 -7.85 -12.91
C LYS A 187 -0.68 -8.45 -14.22
N GLU A 188 -1.33 -9.61 -14.11
CA GLU A 188 -1.80 -10.41 -15.25
C GLU A 188 -3.14 -9.93 -15.82
N GLN A 189 -3.84 -9.02 -15.13
CA GLN A 189 -5.12 -8.50 -15.59
C GLN A 189 -4.92 -7.27 -16.49
N SER A 190 -5.69 -7.17 -17.58
CA SER A 190 -5.73 -5.95 -18.39
C SER A 190 -6.25 -4.76 -17.58
N VAL A 191 -5.99 -3.54 -18.03
CA VAL A 191 -6.53 -2.34 -17.36
C VAL A 191 -8.04 -2.27 -17.53
N GLU A 192 -8.54 -2.64 -18.69
CA GLU A 192 -9.95 -2.63 -19.04
C GLU A 192 -10.74 -3.64 -18.20
N ASP A 193 -10.23 -4.86 -18.00
CA ASP A 193 -10.86 -5.87 -17.17
C ASP A 193 -10.86 -5.44 -15.69
N PHE A 194 -9.76 -4.86 -15.23
CA PHE A 194 -9.67 -4.32 -13.88
C PHE A 194 -10.67 -3.19 -13.66
N GLN A 195 -10.78 -2.24 -14.59
CA GLN A 195 -11.73 -1.15 -14.53
C GLN A 195 -13.18 -1.67 -14.51
N ARG A 196 -13.49 -2.70 -15.29
CA ARG A 196 -14.82 -3.33 -15.29
C ARG A 196 -15.14 -3.98 -13.93
N ASP A 197 -14.15 -4.60 -13.29
CA ASP A 197 -14.32 -5.17 -11.95
C ASP A 197 -14.58 -4.07 -10.91
N ILE A 198 -13.82 -2.99 -10.93
CA ILE A 198 -14.04 -1.84 -10.04
C ILE A 198 -15.45 -1.26 -10.24
N LEU A 199 -15.87 -1.03 -11.49
CA LEU A 199 -17.20 -0.55 -11.79
C LEU A 199 -18.30 -1.52 -11.33
N THR A 200 -18.07 -2.82 -11.41
CA THR A 200 -19.02 -3.83 -10.92
C THR A 200 -19.28 -3.67 -9.42
N TRP A 201 -18.22 -3.48 -8.63
CA TRP A 201 -18.36 -3.22 -7.18
C TRP A 201 -19.12 -1.92 -6.93
N LEU A 202 -18.70 -0.84 -7.60
CA LEU A 202 -19.29 0.50 -7.45
C LEU A 202 -20.78 0.49 -7.74
N HIS A 203 -21.21 -0.11 -8.86
CA HIS A 203 -22.63 -0.17 -9.25
C HIS A 203 -23.46 -0.98 -8.23
N ILE A 204 -22.99 -2.15 -7.79
CA ILE A 204 -23.74 -2.97 -6.81
C ILE A 204 -23.97 -2.19 -5.50
N VAL A 205 -22.96 -1.44 -5.06
CA VAL A 205 -23.04 -0.69 -3.81
C VAL A 205 -23.84 0.61 -4.00
N GLU A 206 -23.72 1.28 -5.16
CA GLU A 206 -24.54 2.43 -5.55
C GLU A 206 -26.02 2.06 -5.60
N ASP A 207 -26.37 0.92 -6.21
CA ASP A 207 -27.75 0.43 -6.29
C ASP A 207 -28.38 0.21 -4.90
N LYS A 208 -27.58 -0.18 -3.90
CA LYS A 208 -28.05 -0.39 -2.53
C LYS A 208 -28.27 0.91 -1.77
N TYR A 209 -27.33 1.86 -1.88
CA TYR A 209 -27.37 3.08 -1.07
C TYR A 209 -27.96 4.30 -1.81
N HIS A 210 -28.18 4.19 -3.11
CA HIS A 210 -28.68 5.23 -4.00
C HIS A 210 -27.81 6.51 -3.97
N VAL A 211 -26.52 6.34 -3.68
CA VAL A 211 -25.48 7.38 -3.73
C VAL A 211 -24.23 6.81 -4.38
N LYS A 212 -23.49 7.62 -5.11
CA LYS A 212 -22.23 7.21 -5.71
C LYS A 212 -21.20 6.94 -4.61
N PRO A 213 -20.60 5.73 -4.55
CA PRO A 213 -19.50 5.44 -3.65
C PRO A 213 -18.31 6.35 -3.90
N ILE A 214 -17.51 6.56 -2.87
CA ILE A 214 -16.24 7.27 -2.95
C ILE A 214 -15.15 6.30 -3.39
N ILE A 215 -14.28 6.71 -4.31
CA ILE A 215 -13.10 5.94 -4.69
C ILE A 215 -11.89 6.53 -3.97
N TYR A 216 -11.28 5.73 -3.05
CA TYR A 216 -9.97 6.05 -2.50
C TYR A 216 -8.88 5.38 -3.31
N THR A 217 -7.82 6.15 -3.60
CA THR A 217 -6.63 5.64 -4.27
C THR A 217 -5.47 6.65 -4.20
N TYR A 218 -4.25 6.20 -4.49
CA TYR A 218 -3.12 7.11 -4.69
C TYR A 218 -3.26 7.91 -5.98
N TYR A 219 -2.79 9.15 -5.96
CA TYR A 219 -2.78 10.00 -7.14
C TYR A 219 -2.16 9.33 -8.38
N LYS A 220 -1.00 8.71 -8.22
CA LYS A 220 -0.33 7.99 -9.32
C LYS A 220 -1.12 6.77 -9.82
N PHE A 221 -1.81 6.06 -8.92
CA PHE A 221 -2.64 4.91 -9.29
C PHE A 221 -3.87 5.35 -10.08
N LYS A 222 -4.53 6.45 -9.67
CA LYS A 222 -5.64 7.07 -10.42
C LYS A 222 -5.22 7.38 -11.85
N GLN A 223 -4.06 8.01 -12.05
CA GLN A 223 -3.56 8.35 -13.37
C GLN A 223 -3.30 7.11 -14.23
N SER A 224 -2.75 6.05 -13.64
CA SER A 224 -2.32 4.86 -14.38
C SER A 224 -3.45 3.89 -14.71
N TYR A 225 -4.44 3.75 -13.83
CA TYR A 225 -5.41 2.65 -13.89
C TYR A 225 -6.87 3.07 -13.83
N LEU A 226 -7.19 4.25 -13.32
CA LEU A 226 -8.57 4.75 -13.20
C LEU A 226 -8.76 6.05 -13.98
N SER A 227 -8.12 6.15 -15.17
CA SER A 227 -8.15 7.34 -16.02
C SER A 227 -9.35 7.38 -16.97
N ALA A 228 -10.12 6.29 -17.12
CA ALA A 228 -11.29 6.28 -17.98
C ALA A 228 -12.36 7.28 -17.50
N PRO A 229 -12.99 8.05 -18.40
CA PRO A 229 -13.93 9.12 -18.03
C PRO A 229 -15.09 8.70 -17.13
N VAL A 230 -15.53 7.43 -17.19
CA VAL A 230 -16.61 6.90 -16.36
C VAL A 230 -16.30 7.00 -14.85
N PHE A 231 -15.02 7.01 -14.48
CA PHE A 231 -14.61 7.16 -13.08
C PHE A 231 -14.66 8.61 -12.59
N ASP A 232 -14.69 9.59 -13.46
CA ASP A 232 -14.79 10.99 -13.07
C ASP A 232 -16.21 11.37 -12.58
N ASP A 233 -17.18 10.47 -12.79
CA ASP A 233 -18.52 10.58 -12.20
C ASP A 233 -18.57 10.24 -10.71
N TYR A 234 -17.54 9.62 -10.16
CA TYR A 234 -17.45 9.22 -8.76
C TYR A 234 -16.65 10.23 -7.94
N PRO A 235 -17.03 10.49 -6.68
CA PRO A 235 -16.22 11.33 -5.81
C PRO A 235 -14.90 10.63 -5.46
N TYR A 236 -13.79 11.37 -5.54
CA TYR A 236 -12.47 10.85 -5.21
C TYR A 236 -12.01 11.25 -3.81
N TRP A 237 -11.40 10.30 -3.12
CA TRP A 237 -10.53 10.51 -1.98
C TRP A 237 -9.09 10.13 -2.40
N ILE A 238 -8.25 11.14 -2.60
CA ILE A 238 -6.92 10.97 -3.16
C ILE A 238 -5.87 10.97 -2.04
N ALA A 239 -5.05 9.91 -1.98
CA ALA A 239 -3.84 9.91 -1.17
C ALA A 239 -2.68 10.56 -1.95
N HIS A 240 -2.13 11.63 -1.38
CA HIS A 240 -0.98 12.32 -1.93
C HIS A 240 -0.20 13.00 -0.80
N TYR A 241 0.81 12.31 -0.31
CA TYR A 241 1.56 12.69 0.89
C TYR A 241 2.72 13.64 0.59
N TYR A 242 3.13 14.41 1.59
CA TYR A 242 4.33 15.25 1.58
C TYR A 242 4.37 16.33 0.50
N VAL A 243 3.22 16.73 0.00
CA VAL A 243 3.06 17.83 -0.95
C VAL A 243 2.32 19.00 -0.29
N GLU A 244 2.59 20.22 -0.73
CA GLU A 244 1.92 21.42 -0.22
C GLU A 244 0.50 21.58 -0.80
N LYS A 245 0.31 21.05 -2.00
CA LYS A 245 -0.95 21.09 -2.73
C LYS A 245 -1.13 19.77 -3.47
N ILE A 246 -2.38 19.32 -3.54
CA ILE A 246 -2.72 18.19 -4.38
C ILE A 246 -2.46 18.54 -5.86
N GLU A 247 -1.71 17.68 -6.55
CA GLU A 247 -1.39 17.89 -7.97
C GLU A 247 -2.52 17.46 -8.91
N TYR A 248 -3.41 16.60 -8.41
CA TYR A 248 -4.57 16.15 -9.19
C TYR A 248 -5.50 17.32 -9.53
N LYS A 249 -5.75 17.53 -10.83
CA LYS A 249 -6.55 18.64 -11.36
C LYS A 249 -8.01 18.27 -11.59
N GLY A 250 -8.36 16.99 -11.52
CA GLY A 250 -9.74 16.53 -11.65
C GLY A 250 -10.58 16.75 -10.40
N PRO A 251 -11.84 16.33 -10.41
CA PRO A 251 -12.73 16.46 -9.26
C PRO A 251 -12.29 15.53 -8.13
N TRP A 252 -11.99 16.10 -6.98
CA TRP A 252 -11.72 15.36 -5.75
C TRP A 252 -12.51 15.97 -4.59
N LYS A 253 -12.88 15.13 -3.62
CA LYS A 253 -13.63 15.53 -2.44
C LYS A 253 -12.81 15.42 -1.18
N PHE A 254 -11.96 14.40 -1.08
CA PHE A 254 -11.11 14.18 0.09
C PHE A 254 -9.65 14.05 -0.36
N TRP A 255 -8.76 14.51 0.50
CA TRP A 255 -7.33 14.35 0.34
C TRP A 255 -6.71 13.82 1.63
N GLN A 256 -6.16 12.61 1.58
CA GLN A 256 -5.32 12.07 2.64
C GLN A 256 -3.90 12.62 2.41
N HIS A 257 -3.50 13.55 3.25
CA HIS A 257 -2.27 14.34 3.04
C HIS A 257 -1.09 13.87 3.87
N THR A 258 -1.30 13.04 4.89
CA THR A 258 -0.25 12.43 5.71
C THR A 258 -0.72 11.17 6.40
N ASP A 259 0.19 10.21 6.53
CA ASP A 259 0.07 8.99 7.32
C ASP A 259 0.75 9.11 8.71
N ALA A 260 1.13 10.32 9.09
CA ALA A 260 1.95 10.57 10.27
C ALA A 260 1.37 11.67 11.18
N GLY A 261 0.07 11.87 11.13
CA GLY A 261 -0.63 12.78 12.03
C GLY A 261 -0.56 12.31 13.49
N ARG A 262 -0.67 13.27 14.41
CA ARG A 262 -0.83 13.00 15.85
C ARG A 262 -1.96 13.83 16.38
N LEU A 263 -2.91 13.19 17.05
CA LEU A 263 -4.07 13.84 17.63
C LEU A 263 -4.27 13.39 19.07
N PRO A 264 -4.80 14.27 19.92
CA PRO A 264 -5.29 13.86 21.25
C PRO A 264 -6.29 12.70 21.13
N GLY A 265 -6.21 11.73 22.01
CA GLY A 265 -7.09 10.57 22.01
C GLY A 265 -6.62 9.38 21.16
N ILE A 266 -5.58 9.55 20.33
CA ILE A 266 -5.04 8.45 19.52
C ILE A 266 -3.58 8.17 19.92
N LYS A 267 -3.30 6.91 20.26
CA LYS A 267 -1.94 6.47 20.54
C LYS A 267 -1.21 6.22 19.22
N GLY A 268 -0.10 6.93 18.97
CA GLY A 268 0.73 6.75 17.77
C GLY A 268 0.35 7.69 16.63
N TYR A 269 0.43 7.17 15.41
CA TYR A 269 0.15 7.92 14.19
C TYR A 269 -1.24 7.60 13.64
N VAL A 270 -1.83 8.61 13.01
CA VAL A 270 -3.12 8.50 12.32
C VAL A 270 -3.06 9.26 11.00
N ASP A 271 -3.78 8.74 10.03
CA ASP A 271 -3.91 9.35 8.73
C ASP A 271 -4.82 10.58 8.82
N LEU A 272 -4.32 11.74 8.33
CA LEU A 272 -5.08 12.97 8.34
C LEU A 272 -5.61 13.31 6.95
N ASN A 273 -6.85 13.76 6.97
CA ASN A 273 -7.61 14.04 5.78
C ASN A 273 -8.19 15.45 5.80
N ILE A 274 -8.37 16.01 4.63
CA ILE A 274 -9.17 17.22 4.44
C ILE A 274 -10.32 16.94 3.48
N TYR A 275 -11.41 17.67 3.64
CA TYR A 275 -12.50 17.73 2.69
C TYR A 275 -12.42 19.01 1.87
N ASN A 276 -12.60 18.90 0.57
CA ASN A 276 -12.56 20.03 -0.37
C ASN A 276 -13.94 20.68 -0.50
N GLY A 277 -14.30 21.49 0.45
CA GLY A 277 -15.56 22.18 0.52
C GLY A 277 -15.89 22.68 1.92
N SER A 278 -17.05 23.27 2.09
CA SER A 278 -17.56 23.71 3.39
C SER A 278 -18.12 22.53 4.21
N TYR A 279 -18.37 22.78 5.51
CA TYR A 279 -19.05 21.79 6.36
C TYR A 279 -20.50 21.52 5.88
N TYR A 280 -21.12 22.51 5.28
CA TYR A 280 -22.42 22.32 4.63
C TYR A 280 -22.34 21.36 3.46
N ASP A 281 -21.34 21.51 2.58
CA ASP A 281 -21.13 20.61 1.43
C ASP A 281 -20.82 19.17 1.87
N LEU A 282 -20.02 19.01 2.94
CA LEU A 282 -19.76 17.69 3.51
C LEU A 282 -21.06 17.03 3.98
N LYS A 283 -21.94 17.78 4.67
CA LYS A 283 -23.25 17.25 5.08
C LYS A 283 -24.18 16.94 3.92
N GLN A 284 -24.14 17.72 2.83
CA GLN A 284 -24.93 17.43 1.63
C GLN A 284 -24.43 16.17 0.90
N MET A 285 -23.19 15.77 1.12
CA MET A 285 -22.63 14.56 0.53
C MET A 285 -23.09 13.29 1.25
N THR A 286 -23.62 13.37 2.47
CA THR A 286 -24.02 12.20 3.26
C THR A 286 -25.24 11.48 2.69
N ILE A 287 -25.40 10.21 3.06
CA ILE A 287 -26.55 9.35 2.71
C ILE A 287 -27.85 10.01 3.25
N GLY A 288 -28.96 9.80 2.58
CA GLY A 288 -30.29 10.30 2.99
C GLY A 288 -30.53 11.78 2.69
N ARG A 289 -29.54 12.54 2.21
CA ARG A 289 -29.74 13.93 1.80
C ARG A 289 -30.29 13.99 0.38
N LYS A 290 -31.44 14.65 0.25
CA LYS A 290 -32.01 14.93 -1.10
C LYS A 290 -31.05 15.86 -1.84
N ARG A 291 -30.52 15.41 -2.96
CA ARG A 291 -29.83 16.28 -3.92
C ARG A 291 -30.92 17.05 -4.68
N TRP A 292 -30.99 18.34 -4.44
CA TRP A 292 -31.86 19.26 -5.18
C TRP A 292 -31.22 19.61 -6.52
#